data_ab60f4e06bb2399dd9f2712cceb8dc4d
#
_entry.id   ab60f4e06bb2399dd9f2712cceb8dc4d
#
_cell.length_a   1.000
_cell.length_b   1.000
_cell.length_c   1.000
_cell.angle_alpha   90.00
_cell.angle_beta   90.00
_cell.angle_gamma   90.00
#
_symmetry.space_group_name_H-M   'P 1'
#
loop_
_entity.id
_entity.type
_entity.pdbx_description
1 polymer ?
#
loop_
_entity_poly.entity_id
_entity_poly.type
_entity_poly.pdbx_seq_one_letter_code
_entity_poly.pdbx_strand_id
1 'polypeptide(L)'
;LSLFLMFYSLITLLGMVVYGRSRWNNSAEIFNIYFGMLGRLGILGRDKKGFKDNLRLPLSGVHMGRGSIYSSLFIVVAVSSISFDGIIETEAWDNFKVYIVSISFFRPVLEKLVQYFGDITLVLNSIGFICMPLIIGFLFMATCFRAQKHVKQKIDLCTILIAFTPA
;
A
#
# COMPACT_ATOMS: atom_id res chain seq x y z
N LEU A 1 9.01 -12.76 16.14
CA LEU A 1 7.70 -12.10 16.07
C LEU A 1 7.43 -11.21 17.31
N SER A 2 7.61 -11.75 18.53
CA SER A 2 7.38 -11.02 19.78
C SER A 2 8.20 -9.72 19.92
N LEU A 3 9.44 -9.73 19.48
CA LEU A 3 10.34 -8.58 19.52
C LEU A 3 9.84 -7.43 18.60
N PHE A 4 9.30 -7.77 17.44
CA PHE A 4 8.66 -6.81 16.53
C PHE A 4 7.42 -6.17 17.13
N LEU A 5 6.57 -6.96 17.79
CA LEU A 5 5.37 -6.46 18.48
C LEU A 5 5.74 -5.55 19.64
N MET A 6 6.78 -5.88 20.40
CA MET A 6 7.27 -5.02 21.48
C MET A 6 7.79 -3.67 20.94
N PHE A 7 8.59 -3.68 19.88
CA PHE A 7 9.08 -2.47 19.24
C PHE A 7 7.95 -1.61 18.69
N TYR A 8 6.99 -2.21 18.00
CA TYR A 8 5.81 -1.50 17.50
C TYR A 8 5.01 -0.86 18.62
N SER A 9 4.74 -1.59 19.71
CA SER A 9 4.01 -1.08 20.87
C SER A 9 4.76 0.07 21.54
N LEU A 10 6.08 -0.04 21.67
CA LEU A 10 6.92 1.01 22.25
C LEU A 10 6.87 2.29 21.41
N ILE A 11 7.03 2.18 20.09
CA ILE A 11 6.96 3.33 19.17
C ILE A 11 5.59 3.99 19.24
N THR A 12 4.52 3.19 19.26
CA THR A 12 3.15 3.69 19.34
C THR A 12 2.90 4.43 20.66
N LEU A 13 3.34 3.88 21.79
CA LEU A 13 3.22 4.54 23.09
C LEU A 13 4.03 5.83 23.15
N LEU A 14 5.28 5.82 22.72
CA LEU A 14 6.12 7.02 22.65
C LEU A 14 5.51 8.09 21.74
N GLY A 15 4.99 7.70 20.58
CA GLY A 15 4.33 8.60 19.66
C GLY A 15 3.07 9.23 20.28
N MET A 16 2.27 8.47 21.01
CA MET A 16 1.10 8.99 21.73
C MET A 16 1.46 9.98 22.82
N VAL A 17 2.58 9.74 23.53
CA VAL A 17 3.07 10.65 24.58
C VAL A 17 3.58 11.97 23.98
N VAL A 18 4.36 11.90 22.88
CA VAL A 18 5.01 13.08 22.29
C VAL A 18 4.03 13.93 21.48
N TYR A 19 3.20 13.31 20.66
CA TYR A 19 2.31 14.02 19.71
C TYR A 19 0.86 14.13 20.18
N GLY A 20 0.50 13.46 21.26
CA GLY A 20 -0.86 13.34 21.77
C GLY A 20 -1.64 12.21 21.07
N ARG A 21 -2.44 11.49 21.86
CA ARG A 21 -3.18 10.30 21.44
C ARG A 21 -4.03 10.50 20.17
N SER A 22 -4.80 11.61 20.13
CA SER A 22 -5.72 11.84 19.01
C SER A 22 -4.97 12.13 17.71
N ARG A 23 -3.90 12.92 17.77
CA ARG A 23 -3.11 13.26 16.58
C ARG A 23 -2.32 12.06 16.07
N TRP A 24 -1.70 11.29 16.97
CA TRP A 24 -0.96 10.10 16.62
C TRP A 24 -1.85 9.03 15.95
N ASN A 25 -2.98 8.70 16.58
CA ASN A 25 -3.90 7.70 16.05
C ASN A 25 -4.44 8.06 14.65
N ASN A 26 -4.70 9.32 14.39
CA ASN A 26 -5.27 9.74 13.11
C ASN A 26 -4.24 9.87 11.97
N SER A 27 -2.95 9.98 12.30
CA SER A 27 -1.93 10.34 11.29
C SER A 27 -0.78 9.35 11.17
N ALA A 28 -0.48 8.58 12.20
CA ALA A 28 0.72 7.75 12.26
C ALA A 28 0.47 6.29 12.65
N GLU A 29 -0.67 6.00 13.25
CA GLU A 29 -1.01 4.63 13.65
C GLU A 29 -1.54 3.85 12.44
N ILE A 30 -0.73 2.88 11.96
CA ILE A 30 -0.94 2.16 10.72
C ILE A 30 -2.26 1.36 10.74
N PHE A 31 -2.56 0.67 11.85
CA PHE A 31 -3.78 -0.13 11.94
C PHE A 31 -5.04 0.73 11.98
N ASN A 32 -4.99 1.90 12.65
CA ASN A 32 -6.14 2.80 12.67
C ASN A 32 -6.43 3.38 11.29
N ILE A 33 -5.39 3.71 10.53
CA ILE A 33 -5.52 4.17 9.14
C ILE A 33 -6.09 3.04 8.27
N TYR A 34 -5.52 1.83 8.36
CA TYR A 34 -5.95 0.67 7.59
C TYR A 34 -7.41 0.28 7.87
N PHE A 35 -7.76 0.10 9.14
CA PHE A 35 -9.14 -0.22 9.53
C PHE A 35 -10.11 0.93 9.27
N GLY A 36 -9.65 2.18 9.35
CA GLY A 36 -10.43 3.34 8.97
C GLY A 36 -10.80 3.33 7.47
N MET A 37 -9.87 2.91 6.61
CA MET A 37 -10.14 2.74 5.18
C MET A 37 -11.09 1.57 4.92
N LEU A 38 -10.85 0.41 5.52
CA LEU A 38 -11.76 -0.74 5.40
C LEU A 38 -13.16 -0.41 5.92
N GLY A 39 -13.27 0.34 6.99
CA GLY A 39 -14.55 0.77 7.54
C GLY A 39 -15.38 1.63 6.57
N ARG A 40 -14.74 2.33 5.63
CA ARG A 40 -15.45 3.09 4.59
C ARG A 40 -16.12 2.20 3.54
N LEU A 41 -15.59 1.00 3.33
CA LEU A 41 -16.16 -0.01 2.43
C LEU A 41 -17.35 -0.74 3.07
N GLY A 42 -17.47 -0.68 4.39
CA GLY A 42 -18.49 -1.39 5.18
C GLY A 42 -19.90 -0.82 5.02
N ILE A 43 -20.88 -1.68 5.34
CA ILE A 43 -22.32 -1.38 5.32
C ILE A 43 -22.75 -0.51 6.53
N LEU A 44 -21.97 -0.57 7.63
CA LEU A 44 -22.24 0.18 8.84
C LEU A 44 -21.52 1.54 8.78
N GLY A 45 -22.28 2.61 8.73
CA GLY A 45 -21.79 3.99 8.76
C GLY A 45 -22.09 4.64 10.11
N ARG A 46 -21.09 5.34 10.66
CA ARG A 46 -21.27 6.15 11.88
C ARG A 46 -21.67 7.57 11.48
N ASP A 47 -22.83 8.01 11.94
CA ASP A 47 -23.22 9.41 11.74
C ASP A 47 -22.44 10.33 12.68
N LYS A 48 -22.10 11.54 12.18
CA LYS A 48 -21.38 12.57 12.95
C LYS A 48 -22.15 13.08 14.18
N LYS A 49 -23.43 12.80 14.30
CA LYS A 49 -24.34 13.27 15.35
C LYS A 49 -24.63 12.27 16.48
N GLY A 50 -23.90 11.17 16.54
CA GLY A 50 -23.98 10.21 17.66
C GLY A 50 -24.78 8.95 17.35
N PHE A 51 -24.36 7.88 17.93
CA PHE A 51 -24.85 6.54 18.23
C PHE A 51 -25.97 5.87 17.37
N LYS A 52 -26.36 6.38 16.23
CA LYS A 52 -27.21 5.65 15.29
C LYS A 52 -26.32 5.05 14.20
N ASP A 53 -26.08 3.76 14.27
CA ASP A 53 -25.52 2.98 13.19
C ASP A 53 -26.52 3.00 12.02
N ASN A 54 -26.27 3.84 11.04
CA ASN A 54 -27.10 3.86 9.84
C ASN A 54 -26.53 2.81 8.87
N LEU A 55 -27.41 1.89 8.46
CA LEU A 55 -27.15 1.00 7.34
C LEU A 55 -26.97 1.86 6.08
N ARG A 56 -25.82 1.72 5.45
CA ARG A 56 -25.51 2.40 4.18
C ARG A 56 -25.22 1.36 3.11
N LEU A 57 -25.39 1.76 1.86
CA LEU A 57 -24.95 0.91 0.74
C LEU A 57 -23.45 0.62 0.85
N PRO A 58 -22.99 -0.61 0.59
CA PRO A 58 -21.57 -0.93 0.55
C PRO A 58 -20.89 0.02 -0.43
N LEU A 59 -19.65 0.43 -0.11
CA LEU A 59 -18.86 1.39 -0.88
C LEU A 59 -19.35 2.87 -0.86
N SER A 60 -20.55 3.17 -0.34
CA SER A 60 -21.04 4.58 -0.29
C SER A 60 -20.22 5.49 0.63
N GLY A 61 -19.49 4.91 1.60
CA GLY A 61 -18.58 5.64 2.48
C GLY A 61 -17.29 6.12 1.79
N VAL A 62 -17.04 5.64 0.58
CA VAL A 62 -15.88 5.99 -0.23
C VAL A 62 -15.89 7.49 -0.59
N HIS A 63 -17.06 8.07 -0.84
CA HIS A 63 -17.21 9.49 -1.19
C HIS A 63 -17.16 10.46 0.01
N MET A 64 -17.10 9.96 1.24
CA MET A 64 -17.18 10.79 2.46
C MET A 64 -15.83 11.28 3.01
N GLY A 65 -14.72 10.90 2.41
CA GLY A 65 -13.38 11.27 2.87
C GLY A 65 -12.71 12.30 1.97
N ARG A 66 -11.84 13.13 2.53
CA ARG A 66 -10.89 13.89 1.72
C ARG A 66 -9.72 12.96 1.39
N GLY A 67 -9.55 12.65 0.11
CA GLY A 67 -8.40 11.90 -0.36
C GLY A 67 -7.10 12.62 0.00
N SER A 68 -6.09 11.83 0.39
CA SER A 68 -4.74 12.31 0.66
C SER A 68 -3.75 11.48 -0.14
N ILE A 69 -2.70 12.12 -0.64
CA ILE A 69 -1.60 11.41 -1.34
C ILE A 69 -1.00 10.30 -0.48
N TYR A 70 -0.92 10.50 0.84
CA TYR A 70 -0.43 9.49 1.77
C TYR A 70 -1.34 8.27 1.85
N SER A 71 -2.66 8.48 1.81
CA SER A 71 -3.64 7.40 1.77
C SER A 71 -3.54 6.60 0.46
N SER A 72 -3.33 7.30 -0.66
CA SER A 72 -3.12 6.65 -1.97
C SER A 72 -1.88 5.79 -1.98
N LEU A 73 -0.75 6.31 -1.50
CA LEU A 73 0.49 5.57 -1.38
C LEU A 73 0.33 4.35 -0.48
N PHE A 74 -0.36 4.50 0.65
CA PHE A 74 -0.65 3.41 1.56
C PHE A 74 -1.44 2.29 0.89
N ILE A 75 -2.50 2.63 0.13
CA ILE A 75 -3.31 1.66 -0.61
C ILE A 75 -2.46 0.95 -1.67
N VAL A 76 -1.66 1.69 -2.45
CA VAL A 76 -0.78 1.10 -3.47
C VAL A 76 0.18 0.09 -2.84
N VAL A 77 0.82 0.46 -1.73
CA VAL A 77 1.73 -0.44 -1.02
C VAL A 77 1.00 -1.65 -0.45
N ALA A 78 -0.17 -1.46 0.17
CA ALA A 78 -0.96 -2.55 0.75
C ALA A 78 -1.43 -3.55 -0.33
N VAL A 79 -2.00 -3.04 -1.44
CA VAL A 79 -2.43 -3.88 -2.56
C VAL A 79 -1.24 -4.61 -3.19
N SER A 80 -0.11 -3.91 -3.36
CA SER A 80 1.12 -4.49 -3.92
C SER A 80 1.67 -5.60 -3.04
N SER A 81 1.65 -5.42 -1.73
CA SER A 81 2.12 -6.42 -0.77
C SER A 81 1.30 -7.71 -0.86
N ILE A 82 -0.04 -7.59 -0.81
CA ILE A 82 -0.95 -8.74 -0.91
C ILE A 82 -0.81 -9.42 -2.29
N SER A 83 -0.69 -8.63 -3.36
CA SER A 83 -0.52 -9.17 -4.71
C SER A 83 0.80 -9.92 -4.87
N PHE A 84 1.86 -9.39 -4.27
CA PHE A 84 3.18 -10.01 -4.32
C PHE A 84 3.24 -11.32 -3.52
N ASP A 85 2.60 -11.37 -2.37
CA ASP A 85 2.48 -12.60 -1.57
C ASP A 85 1.81 -13.72 -2.39
N GLY A 86 0.80 -13.40 -3.20
CA GLY A 86 0.20 -14.37 -4.13
C GLY A 86 1.11 -14.75 -5.29
N ILE A 87 1.91 -13.83 -5.81
CA ILE A 87 2.82 -14.08 -6.95
C ILE A 87 4.01 -14.93 -6.54
N ILE A 88 4.56 -14.72 -5.35
CA ILE A 88 5.76 -15.41 -4.86
C ILE A 88 5.58 -16.93 -4.77
N GLU A 89 4.34 -17.39 -4.59
CA GLU A 89 3.96 -18.81 -4.52
C GLU A 89 3.74 -19.46 -5.89
N THR A 90 3.89 -18.69 -6.99
CA THR A 90 3.62 -19.21 -8.34
C THR A 90 4.85 -19.74 -9.04
N GLU A 91 4.68 -20.78 -9.87
CA GLU A 91 5.73 -21.28 -10.76
C GLU A 91 6.24 -20.20 -11.73
N ALA A 92 5.38 -19.25 -12.10
CA ALA A 92 5.75 -18.13 -12.96
C ALA A 92 6.84 -17.26 -12.34
N TRP A 93 6.77 -17.04 -11.00
CA TRP A 93 7.78 -16.31 -10.26
C TRP A 93 9.10 -17.08 -10.18
N ASP A 94 9.04 -18.39 -9.97
CA ASP A 94 10.23 -19.24 -9.95
C ASP A 94 10.94 -19.23 -11.30
N ASN A 95 10.22 -19.39 -12.39
CA ASN A 95 10.75 -19.29 -13.75
C ASN A 95 11.36 -17.90 -14.03
N PHE A 96 10.72 -16.84 -13.55
CA PHE A 96 11.23 -15.47 -13.66
C PHE A 96 12.55 -15.28 -12.91
N LYS A 97 12.68 -15.84 -11.70
CA LYS A 97 13.93 -15.81 -10.93
C LYS A 97 15.06 -16.49 -11.70
N VAL A 98 14.81 -17.68 -12.25
CA VAL A 98 15.80 -18.40 -13.05
C VAL A 98 16.21 -17.58 -14.28
N TYR A 99 15.24 -16.95 -14.95
CA TYR A 99 15.51 -16.09 -16.11
C TYR A 99 16.40 -14.89 -15.74
N ILE A 100 16.09 -14.17 -14.66
CA ILE A 100 16.88 -13.01 -14.19
C ILE A 100 18.32 -13.42 -13.87
N VAL A 101 18.53 -14.56 -13.21
CA VAL A 101 19.87 -15.07 -12.88
C VAL A 101 20.67 -15.45 -14.13
N SER A 102 20.00 -15.89 -15.22
CA SER A 102 20.65 -16.24 -16.47
C SER A 102 21.19 -15.04 -17.26
N ILE A 103 20.66 -13.83 -16.99
CA ILE A 103 21.10 -12.59 -17.65
C ILE A 103 22.44 -12.15 -17.10
N SER A 104 23.47 -12.16 -17.94
CA SER A 104 24.86 -11.79 -17.56
C SER A 104 24.99 -10.37 -16.99
N PHE A 105 24.10 -9.45 -17.38
CA PHE A 105 24.11 -8.05 -16.92
C PHE A 105 23.82 -7.91 -15.42
N PHE A 106 22.87 -8.70 -14.89
CA PHE A 106 22.48 -8.63 -13.48
C PHE A 106 23.38 -9.45 -12.55
N ARG A 107 24.15 -10.37 -13.10
CA ARG A 107 24.97 -11.32 -12.36
C ARG A 107 25.92 -10.64 -11.35
N PRO A 108 26.75 -9.63 -11.73
CA PRO A 108 27.69 -9.03 -10.80
C PRO A 108 27.01 -8.26 -9.66
N VAL A 109 25.81 -7.73 -9.90
CA VAL A 109 25.03 -7.03 -8.86
C VAL A 109 24.42 -8.05 -7.90
N LEU A 110 23.85 -9.12 -8.43
CA LEU A 110 23.25 -10.19 -7.65
C LEU A 110 24.30 -10.90 -6.78
N GLU A 111 25.48 -11.21 -7.32
CA GLU A 111 26.58 -11.85 -6.57
C GLU A 111 26.99 -10.99 -5.35
N LYS A 112 27.12 -9.68 -5.51
CA LYS A 112 27.38 -8.77 -4.38
C LYS A 112 26.27 -8.76 -3.34
N LEU A 113 25.00 -8.72 -3.77
CA LEU A 113 23.87 -8.74 -2.86
C LEU A 113 23.77 -10.08 -2.12
N VAL A 114 24.00 -11.19 -2.79
CA VAL A 114 24.02 -12.52 -2.17
C VAL A 114 25.15 -12.63 -1.13
N GLN A 115 26.30 -12.00 -1.37
CA GLN A 115 27.38 -11.97 -0.39
C GLN A 115 26.96 -11.30 0.94
N TYR A 116 26.04 -10.30 0.88
CA TYR A 116 25.53 -9.65 2.09
C TYR A 116 24.35 -10.37 2.72
N PHE A 117 23.43 -10.92 1.92
CA PHE A 117 22.17 -11.49 2.39
C PHE A 117 22.16 -13.02 2.47
N GLY A 118 23.16 -13.68 1.90
CA GLY A 118 23.39 -15.14 2.00
C GLY A 118 22.53 -16.01 1.08
N ASP A 119 21.37 -15.53 0.60
CA ASP A 119 20.44 -16.30 -0.26
C ASP A 119 19.94 -15.47 -1.45
N ILE A 120 20.12 -16.03 -2.65
CA ILE A 120 19.67 -15.39 -3.91
C ILE A 120 18.15 -15.28 -4.00
N THR A 121 17.43 -16.25 -3.47
CA THR A 121 15.97 -16.26 -3.46
C THR A 121 15.43 -15.13 -2.60
N LEU A 122 16.02 -14.94 -1.43
CA LEU A 122 15.67 -13.84 -0.52
C LEU A 122 15.93 -12.47 -1.16
N VAL A 123 17.07 -12.32 -1.84
CA VAL A 123 17.43 -11.10 -2.55
C VAL A 123 16.41 -10.78 -3.65
N LEU A 124 16.09 -11.76 -4.50
CA LEU A 124 15.16 -11.57 -5.61
C LEU A 124 13.73 -11.31 -5.13
N ASN A 125 13.29 -12.00 -4.08
CA ASN A 125 11.99 -11.74 -3.46
C ASN A 125 11.91 -10.33 -2.86
N SER A 126 12.97 -9.87 -2.21
CA SER A 126 13.03 -8.51 -1.64
C SER A 126 12.99 -7.43 -2.73
N ILE A 127 13.74 -7.62 -3.82
CA ILE A 127 13.69 -6.72 -4.98
C ILE A 127 12.30 -6.71 -5.60
N GLY A 128 11.70 -7.88 -5.81
CA GLY A 128 10.33 -8.00 -6.33
C GLY A 128 9.32 -7.27 -5.48
N PHE A 129 9.40 -7.43 -4.16
CA PHE A 129 8.52 -6.74 -3.21
C PHE A 129 8.64 -5.22 -3.29
N ILE A 130 9.84 -4.67 -3.47
CA ILE A 130 10.05 -3.22 -3.62
C ILE A 130 9.59 -2.72 -4.99
N CYS A 131 9.77 -3.52 -6.05
CA CYS A 131 9.39 -3.13 -7.41
C CYS A 131 7.86 -3.18 -7.63
N MET A 132 7.13 -4.05 -6.93
CA MET A 132 5.68 -4.21 -7.11
C MET A 132 4.87 -2.91 -6.90
N PRO A 133 5.06 -2.13 -5.83
CA PRO A 133 4.36 -0.85 -5.67
C PRO A 133 4.62 0.13 -6.80
N LEU A 134 5.84 0.13 -7.35
CA LEU A 134 6.21 0.99 -8.46
C LEU A 134 5.47 0.57 -9.75
N ILE A 135 5.40 -0.75 -10.01
CA ILE A 135 4.71 -1.29 -11.19
C ILE A 135 3.20 -1.02 -11.08
N ILE A 136 2.58 -1.35 -9.96
CA ILE A 136 1.14 -1.15 -9.74
C ILE A 136 0.80 0.35 -9.77
N GLY A 137 1.58 1.19 -9.12
CA GLY A 137 1.41 2.64 -9.15
C GLY A 137 1.54 3.22 -10.57
N PHE A 138 2.53 2.76 -11.34
CA PHE A 138 2.72 3.17 -12.73
C PHE A 138 1.56 2.73 -13.63
N LEU A 139 1.13 1.47 -13.53
CA LEU A 139 0.00 0.96 -14.31
C LEU A 139 -1.27 1.75 -14.02
N PHE A 140 -1.51 2.06 -12.75
CA PHE A 140 -2.65 2.88 -12.37
C PHE A 140 -2.55 4.30 -12.95
N MET A 141 -1.41 4.97 -12.80
CA MET A 141 -1.21 6.29 -13.40
C MET A 141 -1.42 6.27 -14.91
N ALA A 142 -0.88 5.24 -15.59
CA ALA A 142 -1.04 5.10 -17.04
C ALA A 142 -2.52 4.93 -17.45
N THR A 143 -3.31 4.15 -16.68
CA THR A 143 -4.75 3.98 -16.94
C THR A 143 -5.52 5.27 -16.69
N CYS A 144 -5.20 6.01 -15.63
CA CYS A 144 -5.81 7.30 -15.33
C CYS A 144 -5.50 8.35 -16.42
N PHE A 145 -4.26 8.43 -16.88
CA PHE A 145 -3.90 9.34 -17.99
C PHE A 145 -4.64 9.01 -19.29
N ARG A 146 -4.80 7.72 -19.60
CA ARG A 146 -5.58 7.30 -20.76
C ARG A 146 -7.06 7.68 -20.62
N ALA A 147 -7.64 7.45 -19.45
CA ALA A 147 -9.02 7.83 -19.16
C ALA A 147 -9.27 9.34 -19.29
N GLN A 148 -8.35 10.18 -18.79
CA GLN A 148 -8.42 11.65 -18.95
C GLN A 148 -8.49 12.11 -20.40
N LYS A 149 -7.73 11.46 -21.29
CA LYS A 149 -7.72 11.81 -22.70
C LYS A 149 -9.11 11.68 -23.35
N HIS A 150 -9.93 10.75 -22.84
CA HIS A 150 -11.30 10.54 -23.32
C HIS A 150 -12.32 11.51 -22.70
N VAL A 151 -12.09 12.00 -21.48
CA VAL A 151 -13.04 12.85 -20.74
C VAL A 151 -12.85 14.35 -21.02
N LYS A 152 -11.82 14.76 -21.79
CA LYS A 152 -11.48 16.17 -22.09
C LYS A 152 -11.27 17.08 -20.84
N GLN A 153 -11.13 16.50 -19.68
CA GLN A 153 -10.95 17.24 -18.43
C GLN A 153 -9.48 17.16 -18.01
N LYS A 154 -8.81 18.30 -17.90
CA LYS A 154 -7.46 18.36 -17.35
C LYS A 154 -7.55 18.15 -15.83
N ILE A 155 -7.25 16.95 -15.39
CA ILE A 155 -7.15 16.62 -13.96
C ILE A 155 -5.66 16.62 -13.60
N ASP A 156 -5.29 17.31 -12.55
CA ASP A 156 -3.92 17.43 -12.09
C ASP A 156 -3.41 16.07 -11.56
N LEU A 157 -2.11 15.81 -11.70
CA LEU A 157 -1.45 14.57 -11.24
C LEU A 157 -1.78 14.24 -9.78
N CYS A 158 -1.83 15.26 -8.92
CA CYS A 158 -2.27 15.12 -7.54
C CYS A 158 -3.71 14.62 -7.40
N THR A 159 -4.61 15.09 -8.26
CA THR A 159 -6.02 14.68 -8.24
C THR A 159 -6.18 13.23 -8.69
N ILE A 160 -5.34 12.76 -9.61
CA ILE A 160 -5.33 11.35 -10.05
C ILE A 160 -4.85 10.44 -8.91
N LEU A 161 -3.78 10.81 -8.24
CA LEU A 161 -3.28 10.09 -7.07
C LEU A 161 -4.29 10.11 -5.91
N ILE A 162 -5.04 11.21 -5.76
CA ILE A 162 -6.09 11.36 -4.76
C ILE A 162 -7.34 10.53 -5.13
N ALA A 163 -7.65 10.34 -6.41
CA ALA A 163 -8.74 9.48 -6.87
C ALA A 163 -8.52 7.99 -6.53
N PHE A 164 -7.29 7.61 -6.21
CA PHE A 164 -6.96 6.28 -5.67
C PHE A 164 -7.38 6.11 -4.22
N THR A 165 -7.51 7.20 -3.50
CA THR A 165 -8.11 7.13 -2.19
C THR A 165 -9.62 7.10 -2.38
N PRO A 166 -10.27 6.07 -1.86
CA PRO A 166 -11.70 6.18 -1.63
C PRO A 166 -11.89 7.44 -0.79
N ALA A 167 -12.51 8.44 -1.42
CA ALA A 167 -12.78 9.73 -0.84
C ALA A 167 -13.61 9.59 0.43
#